data_2ad569e2e3a1e237de91277e844724b8
#
_entry.id   2ad569e2e3a1e237de91277e844724b8
#
_cell.length_a   1.000
_cell.length_b   1.000
_cell.length_c   1.000
_cell.angle_alpha   90.00
_cell.angle_beta   90.00
_cell.angle_gamma   90.00
#
_symmetry.space_group_name_H-M   'P 1'
#
loop_
_entity.id
_entity.type
_entity.pdbx_description
1 polymer ?
#
loop_
_entity_poly.entity_id
_entity_poly.type
_entity_poly.pdbx_seq_one_letter_code
_entity_poly.pdbx_strand_id
1 'polypeptide(L)'
;MPWKERSAMEEKTSFIIEWLADGTTVSDLCRSFGISRTLGYTYIHRFMEEGWKGLEELPRAPARIWNKTNPCVEKLIVVLRKKYRRYGAVTIYNLLAGSIDPAVLPSISTVDVILKRNGLVKKRRRVHRIRAVHPIFHAPRPNSIWSADFKGEFRMGDMRYCYPLTVMDSYSMYVLAVVGTLSPSLEATKAVFEALFEEYGLPDQIHTDNGEPFASARGLSRLTRLAVWLIELGILLVYSDPGHPEQNGRHERMHRDLKAEATKPAAASLGWQQRKFDEFRRRYNEAHPREVLSQNTPQELYYRSAKTYDGIIEPWQYPDGIVVKYVCRNGAIRWGAGKWVMVSTTLIGKYIGLEQIAEGKWRVYFRNVLLGYLHEKEMRILDSQGLLKRNEKV
;
A
#
# COMPACT_ATOMS: atom_id res chain seq x y z
N MET A 1 40.61 41.08 7.35
CA MET A 1 40.43 40.31 6.09
C MET A 1 40.52 38.83 6.45
N PRO A 2 39.55 37.99 6.10
CA PRO A 2 39.66 36.55 6.39
C PRO A 2 40.81 35.97 5.54
N TRP A 3 41.68 35.23 6.19
CA TRP A 3 42.78 34.51 5.55
C TRP A 3 42.19 33.52 4.55
N LYS A 4 42.68 33.53 3.30
CA LYS A 4 42.32 32.49 2.33
C LYS A 4 42.96 31.18 2.82
N GLU A 5 42.14 30.17 3.16
CA GLU A 5 42.63 28.81 3.34
C GLU A 5 43.23 28.36 2.01
N ARG A 6 44.51 28.05 1.96
CA ARG A 6 45.18 27.48 0.81
C ARG A 6 44.67 26.02 0.64
N SER A 7 44.38 25.63 -0.56
CA SER A 7 44.05 24.24 -0.85
C SER A 7 45.29 23.38 -0.67
N ALA A 8 45.11 22.07 -0.30
CA ALA A 8 46.23 21.13 -0.17
C ALA A 8 47.04 21.02 -1.48
N MET A 9 46.47 21.28 -2.63
CA MET A 9 47.14 21.30 -3.93
C MET A 9 47.98 22.55 -4.10
N GLU A 10 47.52 23.71 -3.65
CA GLU A 10 48.28 24.97 -3.68
C GLU A 10 49.52 24.87 -2.76
N GLU A 11 49.41 24.25 -1.59
CA GLU A 11 50.56 24.04 -0.69
C GLU A 11 51.60 23.09 -1.27
N LYS A 12 51.15 21.96 -1.90
CA LYS A 12 52.05 21.03 -2.60
C LYS A 12 52.78 21.73 -3.76
N THR A 13 52.05 22.58 -4.51
CA THR A 13 52.60 23.36 -5.60
C THR A 13 53.62 24.35 -5.11
N SER A 14 53.33 25.11 -4.03
CA SER A 14 54.26 26.04 -3.37
C SER A 14 55.51 25.32 -2.90
N PHE A 15 55.39 24.15 -2.26
CA PHE A 15 56.50 23.32 -1.81
C PHE A 15 57.45 22.95 -2.98
N ILE A 16 56.94 22.52 -4.11
CA ILE A 16 57.77 22.15 -5.28
C ILE A 16 58.38 23.37 -5.94
N ILE A 17 57.69 24.53 -5.99
CA ILE A 17 58.24 25.78 -6.54
C ILE A 17 59.44 26.27 -5.67
N GLU A 18 59.34 26.22 -4.34
CA GLU A 18 60.40 26.60 -3.43
C GLU A 18 61.58 25.60 -3.51
N TRP A 19 61.29 24.30 -3.70
CA TRP A 19 62.36 23.29 -3.95
C TRP A 19 63.10 23.55 -5.25
N LEU A 20 62.41 23.91 -6.34
CA LEU A 20 63.00 24.25 -7.64
C LEU A 20 63.86 25.54 -7.60
N ALA A 21 63.60 26.44 -6.66
CA ALA A 21 64.35 27.66 -6.51
C ALA A 21 65.76 27.49 -5.89
N ASP A 22 66.13 26.26 -5.48
CA ASP A 22 67.45 25.78 -5.07
C ASP A 22 68.16 26.64 -3.99
N GLY A 23 67.38 27.22 -3.08
CA GLY A 23 67.90 28.09 -2.00
C GLY A 23 67.95 27.48 -0.59
N THR A 24 67.32 26.33 -0.36
CA THR A 24 67.13 25.72 0.95
C THR A 24 67.25 24.19 0.90
N THR A 25 67.70 23.61 2.04
CA THR A 25 67.78 22.14 2.11
C THR A 25 66.36 21.54 2.18
N VAL A 26 66.15 20.35 1.58
CA VAL A 26 64.88 19.67 1.66
C VAL A 26 64.40 19.48 3.11
N SER A 27 65.35 19.33 4.06
CA SER A 27 65.04 19.18 5.46
C SER A 27 64.39 20.45 6.06
N ASP A 28 64.96 21.62 5.71
CA ASP A 28 64.44 22.89 6.22
C ASP A 28 63.14 23.28 5.52
N LEU A 29 63.03 22.98 4.24
CA LEU A 29 61.77 23.14 3.45
C LEU A 29 60.65 22.29 4.03
N CYS A 30 60.88 21.04 4.34
CA CYS A 30 59.87 20.20 5.00
C CYS A 30 59.45 20.72 6.35
N ARG A 31 60.40 21.34 7.11
CA ARG A 31 60.11 21.97 8.42
C ARG A 31 59.24 23.21 8.27
N SER A 32 59.51 24.05 7.26
CA SER A 32 58.72 25.26 7.00
C SER A 32 57.28 24.95 6.57
N PHE A 33 57.04 23.85 5.78
CA PHE A 33 55.73 23.40 5.36
C PHE A 33 55.06 22.45 6.37
N GLY A 34 55.71 22.13 7.51
CA GLY A 34 55.15 21.26 8.53
C GLY A 34 54.90 19.82 8.10
N ILE A 35 55.67 19.32 7.13
CA ILE A 35 55.56 17.96 6.60
C ILE A 35 56.81 17.09 6.96
N SER A 36 56.61 15.77 6.98
CA SER A 36 57.74 14.84 7.17
C SER A 36 58.69 14.83 5.95
N ARG A 37 59.98 14.63 6.19
CA ARG A 37 60.97 14.46 5.10
C ARG A 37 60.57 13.38 4.09
N THR A 38 60.05 12.26 4.58
CA THR A 38 59.57 11.14 3.73
C THR A 38 58.48 11.62 2.75
N LEU A 39 57.52 12.44 3.28
CA LEU A 39 56.45 12.98 2.45
C LEU A 39 56.96 14.02 1.45
N GLY A 40 57.91 14.88 1.87
CA GLY A 40 58.57 15.84 0.98
C GLY A 40 59.28 15.13 -0.19
N TYR A 41 60.11 14.13 0.08
CA TYR A 41 60.76 13.34 -0.97
C TYR A 41 59.74 12.60 -1.86
N THR A 42 58.66 12.12 -1.31
CA THR A 42 57.59 11.51 -2.10
C THR A 42 56.98 12.49 -3.12
N TYR A 43 56.71 13.73 -2.73
CA TYR A 43 56.21 14.76 -3.67
C TYR A 43 57.26 15.14 -4.71
N ILE A 44 58.55 15.27 -4.32
CA ILE A 44 59.63 15.59 -5.24
C ILE A 44 59.76 14.45 -6.30
N HIS A 45 59.84 13.19 -5.87
CA HIS A 45 59.93 12.06 -6.83
C HIS A 45 58.75 11.99 -7.79
N ARG A 46 57.53 12.14 -7.27
CA ARG A 46 56.33 12.15 -8.09
C ARG A 46 56.30 13.31 -9.09
N PHE A 47 56.80 14.47 -8.68
CA PHE A 47 56.92 15.61 -9.56
C PHE A 47 58.00 15.38 -10.63
N MET A 48 59.12 14.75 -10.30
CA MET A 48 60.19 14.40 -11.26
C MET A 48 59.74 13.37 -12.26
N GLU A 49 58.88 12.42 -11.87
CA GLU A 49 58.37 11.35 -12.76
C GLU A 49 57.19 11.83 -13.63
N GLU A 50 56.22 12.53 -13.08
CA GLU A 50 54.95 12.87 -13.72
C GLU A 50 54.62 14.37 -13.86
N GLY A 51 55.59 15.21 -13.44
CA GLY A 51 55.39 16.67 -13.40
C GLY A 51 54.31 17.11 -12.40
N TRP A 52 53.66 18.20 -12.68
CA TRP A 52 52.57 18.76 -11.82
C TRP A 52 51.41 17.77 -11.58
N LYS A 53 51.21 16.85 -12.51
CA LYS A 53 50.16 15.81 -12.42
C LYS A 53 50.42 14.82 -11.30
N GLY A 54 51.71 14.56 -11.01
CA GLY A 54 52.14 13.69 -9.91
C GLY A 54 51.78 14.21 -8.51
N LEU A 55 51.40 15.48 -8.37
CA LEU A 55 50.97 16.07 -7.09
C LEU A 55 49.50 15.87 -6.81
N GLU A 56 48.72 15.42 -7.79
CA GLU A 56 47.31 15.06 -7.59
C GLU A 56 47.16 13.91 -6.60
N GLU A 57 46.07 13.91 -5.84
CA GLU A 57 45.81 12.84 -4.89
C GLU A 57 45.50 11.52 -5.64
N LEU A 58 46.30 10.49 -5.36
CA LEU A 58 46.04 9.17 -5.87
C LEU A 58 44.79 8.57 -5.20
N PRO A 59 43.97 7.83 -5.95
CA PRO A 59 42.82 7.14 -5.39
C PRO A 59 43.28 6.21 -4.25
N ARG A 60 42.67 6.33 -3.07
CA ARG A 60 42.99 5.48 -1.89
C ARG A 60 42.45 4.05 -2.05
N ALA A 61 41.66 3.80 -3.09
CA ALA A 61 41.09 2.47 -3.35
C ALA A 61 42.18 1.51 -3.85
N PRO A 62 42.22 0.24 -3.39
CA PRO A 62 43.16 -0.74 -3.87
C PRO A 62 42.98 -0.96 -5.38
N ALA A 63 44.08 -1.08 -6.12
CA ALA A 63 44.05 -1.30 -7.56
C ALA A 63 43.29 -2.60 -7.93
N ARG A 64 43.32 -3.60 -7.05
CA ARG A 64 42.61 -4.88 -7.23
C ARG A 64 41.71 -5.15 -6.02
N ILE A 65 40.40 -5.15 -6.25
CA ILE A 65 39.40 -5.51 -5.25
C ILE A 65 39.04 -6.98 -5.50
N TRP A 66 39.56 -7.89 -4.64
CA TRP A 66 39.42 -9.33 -4.78
C TRP A 66 37.97 -9.84 -4.62
N ASN A 67 37.13 -9.11 -3.85
CA ASN A 67 35.73 -9.44 -3.59
C ASN A 67 34.74 -8.63 -4.46
N LYS A 68 35.22 -8.11 -5.59
CA LYS A 68 34.37 -7.36 -6.52
C LYS A 68 33.30 -8.29 -7.13
N THR A 69 32.04 -7.88 -7.10
CA THR A 69 30.93 -8.61 -7.73
C THR A 69 31.22 -8.89 -9.21
N ASN A 70 30.92 -10.11 -9.67
CA ASN A 70 31.07 -10.48 -11.06
C ASN A 70 30.33 -9.52 -11.99
N PRO A 71 30.94 -8.96 -13.02
CA PRO A 71 30.31 -8.01 -13.95
C PRO A 71 29.02 -8.53 -14.59
N CYS A 72 28.89 -9.82 -14.83
CA CYS A 72 27.68 -10.43 -15.37
C CYS A 72 26.52 -10.34 -14.38
N VAL A 73 26.78 -10.61 -13.09
CA VAL A 73 25.78 -10.48 -12.02
C VAL A 73 25.36 -9.02 -11.84
N GLU A 74 26.32 -8.09 -11.89
CA GLU A 74 26.03 -6.66 -11.82
C GLU A 74 25.12 -6.20 -12.96
N LYS A 75 25.42 -6.60 -14.21
CA LYS A 75 24.57 -6.33 -15.37
C LYS A 75 23.17 -6.89 -15.19
N LEU A 76 23.04 -8.12 -14.68
CA LEU A 76 21.76 -8.77 -14.43
C LEU A 76 20.91 -8.00 -13.38
N ILE A 77 21.55 -7.55 -12.29
CA ILE A 77 20.91 -6.70 -11.27
C ILE A 77 20.33 -5.43 -11.92
N VAL A 78 21.11 -4.77 -12.77
CA VAL A 78 20.70 -3.55 -13.47
C VAL A 78 19.55 -3.81 -14.45
N VAL A 79 19.61 -4.90 -15.21
CA VAL A 79 18.55 -5.31 -16.14
C VAL A 79 17.25 -5.60 -15.41
N LEU A 80 17.31 -6.39 -14.33
CA LEU A 80 16.14 -6.68 -13.49
C LEU A 80 15.53 -5.40 -12.93
N ARG A 81 16.33 -4.47 -12.43
CA ARG A 81 15.85 -3.19 -11.91
C ARG A 81 15.21 -2.31 -12.99
N LYS A 82 15.74 -2.30 -14.20
CA LYS A 82 15.15 -1.58 -15.35
C LYS A 82 13.83 -2.20 -15.78
N LYS A 83 13.75 -3.53 -15.80
CA LYS A 83 12.54 -4.30 -16.11
C LYS A 83 11.48 -4.09 -15.03
N TYR A 84 11.88 -4.18 -13.77
CA TYR A 84 11.01 -4.06 -12.60
C TYR A 84 11.36 -2.80 -11.80
N ARG A 85 10.91 -1.65 -12.27
CA ARG A 85 11.32 -0.32 -11.75
C ARG A 85 11.10 -0.10 -10.25
N ARG A 86 10.27 -0.92 -9.60
CA ARG A 86 9.91 -0.79 -8.17
C ARG A 86 10.58 -1.80 -7.25
N TYR A 87 11.29 -2.79 -7.78
CA TYR A 87 11.97 -3.78 -6.96
C TYR A 87 13.15 -3.16 -6.22
N GLY A 88 13.13 -3.23 -4.88
CA GLY A 88 14.25 -2.84 -4.03
C GLY A 88 15.39 -3.88 -4.09
N ALA A 89 16.50 -3.57 -3.42
CA ALA A 89 17.65 -4.47 -3.34
C ALA A 89 17.28 -5.85 -2.78
N VAL A 90 16.44 -5.90 -1.74
CA VAL A 90 15.96 -7.16 -1.13
C VAL A 90 15.20 -8.02 -2.13
N THR A 91 14.23 -7.43 -2.86
CA THR A 91 13.43 -8.17 -3.83
C THR A 91 14.27 -8.69 -5.00
N ILE A 92 15.21 -7.87 -5.50
CA ILE A 92 16.14 -8.28 -6.57
C ILE A 92 17.05 -9.40 -6.08
N TYR A 93 17.58 -9.31 -4.87
CA TYR A 93 18.39 -10.35 -4.25
C TYR A 93 17.62 -11.69 -4.20
N ASN A 94 16.37 -11.67 -3.70
CA ASN A 94 15.55 -12.88 -3.57
C ASN A 94 15.22 -13.52 -4.93
N LEU A 95 14.95 -12.70 -5.96
CA LEU A 95 14.78 -13.21 -7.33
C LEU A 95 16.04 -13.89 -7.87
N LEU A 96 17.21 -13.37 -7.53
CA LEU A 96 18.49 -13.93 -7.96
C LEU A 96 18.88 -15.16 -7.16
N ALA A 97 18.53 -15.22 -5.87
CA ALA A 97 18.86 -16.33 -4.97
C ALA A 97 18.28 -17.68 -5.44
N GLY A 98 17.16 -17.66 -6.16
CA GLY A 98 16.57 -18.87 -6.77
C GLY A 98 17.22 -19.31 -8.10
N SER A 99 18.11 -18.49 -8.68
CA SER A 99 18.62 -18.70 -10.05
C SER A 99 20.15 -18.67 -10.17
N ILE A 100 20.85 -18.19 -9.15
CA ILE A 100 22.30 -18.00 -9.14
C ILE A 100 22.91 -18.75 -7.95
N ASP A 101 24.10 -19.33 -8.16
CA ASP A 101 24.88 -19.96 -7.10
C ASP A 101 25.10 -18.98 -5.93
N PRO A 102 24.75 -19.39 -4.68
CA PRO A 102 24.95 -18.57 -3.48
C PRO A 102 26.38 -18.04 -3.31
N ALA A 103 27.38 -18.77 -3.79
CA ALA A 103 28.80 -18.36 -3.73
C ALA A 103 29.11 -17.12 -4.59
N VAL A 104 28.33 -16.88 -5.65
CA VAL A 104 28.52 -15.77 -6.60
C VAL A 104 27.53 -14.64 -6.34
N LEU A 105 26.47 -14.91 -5.57
CA LEU A 105 25.42 -13.95 -5.27
C LEU A 105 25.93 -12.87 -4.27
N PRO A 106 25.94 -11.57 -4.64
CA PRO A 106 26.37 -10.51 -3.74
C PRO A 106 25.36 -10.30 -2.62
N SER A 107 25.79 -9.80 -1.47
CA SER A 107 24.88 -9.45 -0.36
C SER A 107 23.86 -8.40 -0.75
N ILE A 108 22.74 -8.32 -0.03
CA ILE A 108 21.68 -7.31 -0.24
C ILE A 108 22.25 -5.88 -0.21
N SER A 109 23.19 -5.60 0.70
CA SER A 109 23.87 -4.31 0.80
C SER A 109 24.68 -3.99 -0.46
N THR A 110 25.36 -4.99 -1.03
CA THR A 110 26.10 -4.84 -2.29
C THR A 110 25.15 -4.61 -3.47
N VAL A 111 24.02 -5.31 -3.53
CA VAL A 111 22.96 -5.04 -4.54
C VAL A 111 22.48 -3.59 -4.44
N ASP A 112 22.23 -3.07 -3.22
CA ASP A 112 21.81 -1.68 -3.01
C ASP A 112 22.87 -0.67 -3.48
N VAL A 113 24.15 -0.93 -3.22
CA VAL A 113 25.27 -0.09 -3.68
C VAL A 113 25.35 -0.11 -5.23
N ILE A 114 25.21 -1.29 -5.86
CA ILE A 114 25.20 -1.41 -7.32
C ILE A 114 24.05 -0.58 -7.91
N LEU A 115 22.85 -0.67 -7.35
CA LEU A 115 21.69 0.10 -7.80
C LEU A 115 21.89 1.61 -7.62
N LYS A 116 22.49 2.06 -6.50
CA LYS A 116 22.79 3.48 -6.24
C LYS A 116 23.84 4.00 -7.21
N ARG A 117 24.93 3.26 -7.44
CA ARG A 117 26.03 3.62 -8.37
C ARG A 117 25.50 3.79 -9.80
N ASN A 118 24.54 2.96 -10.22
CA ASN A 118 23.90 3.05 -11.52
C ASN A 118 22.74 4.06 -11.58
N GLY A 119 22.54 4.92 -10.58
CA GLY A 119 21.49 5.95 -10.56
C GLY A 119 20.06 5.42 -10.48
N LEU A 120 19.89 4.12 -10.13
CA LEU A 120 18.58 3.45 -10.14
C LEU A 120 17.82 3.58 -8.80
N VAL A 121 18.38 4.29 -7.82
CA VAL A 121 17.75 4.56 -6.52
C VAL A 121 17.51 6.06 -6.37
N LYS A 122 16.24 6.45 -6.26
CA LYS A 122 15.87 7.85 -5.96
C LYS A 122 16.15 8.19 -4.50
N LYS A 123 16.82 9.31 -4.22
CA LYS A 123 16.93 9.84 -2.85
C LYS A 123 15.53 10.09 -2.29
N ARG A 124 15.18 9.41 -1.20
CA ARG A 124 13.92 9.67 -0.50
C ARG A 124 14.08 10.88 0.40
N ARG A 125 13.16 11.86 0.33
CA ARG A 125 13.00 12.84 1.40
C ARG A 125 12.63 12.09 2.68
N ARG A 126 13.33 12.38 3.78
CA ARG A 126 12.91 11.92 5.11
C ARG A 126 11.57 12.59 5.42
N VAL A 127 10.49 11.81 5.41
CA VAL A 127 9.19 12.25 5.90
C VAL A 127 9.10 11.73 7.34
N HIS A 128 8.85 12.60 8.30
CA HIS A 128 8.49 12.17 9.66
C HIS A 128 7.20 11.31 9.55
N ARG A 129 7.32 10.04 9.89
CA ARG A 129 6.15 9.17 10.01
C ARG A 129 5.54 9.41 11.37
N ILE A 130 4.35 10.00 11.38
CA ILE A 130 3.49 9.99 12.56
C ILE A 130 3.11 8.53 12.77
N ARG A 131 3.29 8.00 13.99
CA ARG A 131 2.83 6.65 14.34
C ARG A 131 1.31 6.67 14.28
N ALA A 132 0.73 5.69 13.58
CA ALA A 132 -0.71 5.49 13.59
C ALA A 132 -1.18 5.27 15.03
N VAL A 133 -2.12 6.08 15.49
CA VAL A 133 -2.69 6.00 16.85
C VAL A 133 -3.87 5.03 16.88
N HIS A 134 -4.48 4.77 15.69
CA HIS A 134 -5.67 3.91 15.57
C HIS A 134 -5.28 2.47 15.25
N PRO A 135 -6.04 1.48 15.76
CA PRO A 135 -5.77 0.08 15.50
C PRO A 135 -5.86 -0.20 13.99
N ILE A 136 -4.78 -0.73 13.45
CA ILE A 136 -4.77 -1.28 12.10
C ILE A 136 -5.57 -2.57 12.14
N PHE A 137 -6.53 -2.76 11.24
CA PHE A 137 -7.27 -4.03 11.14
C PHE A 137 -6.29 -5.17 10.89
N HIS A 138 -6.21 -6.08 11.85
CA HIS A 138 -5.31 -7.22 11.77
C HIS A 138 -6.09 -8.45 11.33
N ALA A 139 -5.89 -8.85 10.07
CA ALA A 139 -6.45 -10.08 9.55
C ALA A 139 -5.63 -11.27 10.12
N PRO A 140 -6.24 -12.21 10.86
CA PRO A 140 -5.51 -13.32 11.47
C PRO A 140 -5.15 -14.45 10.48
N ARG A 141 -5.89 -14.58 9.37
CA ARG A 141 -5.75 -15.62 8.34
C ARG A 141 -6.30 -15.16 7.01
N PRO A 142 -5.99 -15.83 5.90
CA PRO A 142 -6.65 -15.56 4.61
C PRO A 142 -8.18 -15.63 4.73
N ASN A 143 -8.85 -14.79 3.98
CA ASN A 143 -10.30 -14.63 3.93
C ASN A 143 -10.98 -14.18 5.24
N SER A 144 -10.20 -13.80 6.27
CA SER A 144 -10.80 -13.16 7.44
C SER A 144 -11.25 -11.73 7.12
N ILE A 145 -10.47 -10.98 6.37
CA ILE A 145 -10.82 -9.62 5.96
C ILE A 145 -10.39 -9.40 4.50
N TRP A 146 -11.34 -9.12 3.63
CA TRP A 146 -11.04 -8.56 2.32
C TRP A 146 -11.15 -7.05 2.36
N SER A 147 -10.23 -6.33 1.75
CA SER A 147 -10.34 -4.90 1.53
C SER A 147 -10.81 -4.64 0.10
N ALA A 148 -11.81 -3.78 -0.07
CA ALA A 148 -12.37 -3.42 -1.36
C ALA A 148 -12.41 -1.89 -1.51
N ASP A 149 -11.97 -1.40 -2.67
CA ASP A 149 -11.91 0.03 -2.94
C ASP A 149 -11.91 0.31 -4.45
N PHE A 150 -12.47 1.46 -4.85
CA PHE A 150 -12.33 2.00 -6.19
C PHE A 150 -11.07 2.86 -6.29
N LYS A 151 -10.20 2.53 -7.22
CA LYS A 151 -8.91 3.24 -7.41
C LYS A 151 -9.05 4.65 -7.98
N GLY A 152 -10.20 5.25 -8.01
CA GLY A 152 -10.42 6.50 -8.70
C GLY A 152 -10.33 6.34 -10.23
N GLU A 153 -10.98 7.26 -10.96
CA GLU A 153 -11.10 7.17 -12.40
C GLU A 153 -9.83 7.63 -13.14
N PHE A 154 -9.69 7.11 -14.34
CA PHE A 154 -8.77 7.62 -15.36
C PHE A 154 -9.37 7.45 -16.75
N ARG A 155 -8.95 8.30 -17.68
CA ARG A 155 -9.43 8.28 -19.05
C ARG A 155 -8.63 7.27 -19.90
N MET A 156 -9.34 6.40 -20.62
CA MET A 156 -8.78 5.47 -21.59
C MET A 156 -8.60 6.13 -22.98
N GLY A 157 -7.98 5.43 -23.92
CA GLY A 157 -7.73 5.94 -25.26
C GLY A 157 -9.02 6.20 -26.07
N ASP A 158 -10.10 5.47 -25.79
CA ASP A 158 -11.45 5.70 -26.36
C ASP A 158 -12.23 6.82 -25.67
N MET A 159 -11.54 7.65 -24.88
CA MET A 159 -12.06 8.81 -24.17
C MET A 159 -13.05 8.48 -23.02
N ARG A 160 -13.42 7.22 -22.79
CA ARG A 160 -14.25 6.81 -21.67
C ARG A 160 -13.44 6.74 -20.39
N TYR A 161 -14.12 6.96 -19.25
CA TYR A 161 -13.53 6.75 -17.93
C TYR A 161 -13.56 5.27 -17.53
N CYS A 162 -12.49 4.84 -16.90
CA CYS A 162 -12.39 3.53 -16.25
C CYS A 162 -12.31 3.74 -14.74
N TYR A 163 -13.16 3.04 -13.99
CA TYR A 163 -13.22 3.00 -12.54
C TYR A 163 -12.76 1.62 -12.07
N PRO A 164 -11.49 1.40 -11.75
CA PRO A 164 -11.02 0.09 -11.32
C PRO A 164 -11.53 -0.25 -9.92
N LEU A 165 -12.36 -1.29 -9.81
CA LEU A 165 -12.68 -1.94 -8.56
C LEU A 165 -11.57 -2.93 -8.21
N THR A 166 -11.03 -2.81 -7.02
CA THR A 166 -9.96 -3.67 -6.52
C THR A 166 -10.41 -4.35 -5.24
N VAL A 167 -10.12 -5.65 -5.15
CA VAL A 167 -10.38 -6.44 -3.94
C VAL A 167 -9.11 -7.21 -3.59
N MET A 168 -8.70 -7.16 -2.33
CA MET A 168 -7.48 -7.77 -1.85
C MET A 168 -7.71 -8.45 -0.50
N ASP A 169 -7.16 -9.64 -0.31
CA ASP A 169 -7.08 -10.28 1.00
C ASP A 169 -6.08 -9.54 1.91
N SER A 170 -6.53 -9.11 3.07
CA SER A 170 -5.74 -8.27 3.97
C SER A 170 -4.63 -9.03 4.70
N TYR A 171 -4.72 -10.34 4.84
CA TYR A 171 -3.69 -11.18 5.45
C TYR A 171 -2.52 -11.42 4.50
N SER A 172 -2.80 -12.11 3.40
CA SER A 172 -1.81 -12.52 2.42
C SER A 172 -1.39 -11.41 1.44
N MET A 173 -2.14 -10.31 1.39
CA MET A 173 -2.03 -9.27 0.37
C MET A 173 -2.32 -9.78 -1.06
N TYR A 174 -2.98 -10.94 -1.19
CA TYR A 174 -3.39 -11.50 -2.46
C TYR A 174 -4.46 -10.63 -3.11
N VAL A 175 -4.19 -10.16 -4.32
CA VAL A 175 -5.14 -9.37 -5.10
C VAL A 175 -6.14 -10.31 -5.77
N LEU A 176 -7.36 -10.35 -5.24
CA LEU A 176 -8.46 -11.18 -5.72
C LEU A 176 -9.01 -10.64 -7.04
N ALA A 177 -9.19 -9.33 -7.13
CA ALA A 177 -9.68 -8.66 -8.32
C ALA A 177 -9.02 -7.32 -8.59
N VAL A 178 -8.87 -7.01 -9.87
CA VAL A 178 -8.72 -5.67 -10.42
C VAL A 178 -9.62 -5.62 -11.65
N VAL A 179 -10.82 -5.09 -11.49
CA VAL A 179 -11.84 -5.07 -12.56
C VAL A 179 -12.12 -3.64 -12.99
N GLY A 180 -11.92 -3.35 -14.27
CA GLY A 180 -12.29 -2.07 -14.87
C GLY A 180 -13.81 -1.99 -15.07
N THR A 181 -14.44 -0.98 -14.46
CA THR A 181 -15.85 -0.67 -14.69
C THR A 181 -16.01 0.70 -15.35
N LEU A 182 -17.14 0.94 -16.02
CA LEU A 182 -17.45 2.24 -16.62
C LEU A 182 -18.10 3.20 -15.62
N SER A 183 -18.60 2.68 -14.51
CA SER A 183 -19.15 3.46 -13.40
C SER A 183 -19.10 2.64 -12.12
N PRO A 184 -19.01 3.27 -10.93
CA PRO A 184 -19.08 2.58 -9.65
C PRO A 184 -20.56 2.28 -9.28
N SER A 185 -21.27 1.51 -10.12
CA SER A 185 -22.67 1.17 -9.90
C SER A 185 -22.83 -0.05 -8.97
N LEU A 186 -23.99 -0.16 -8.36
CA LEU A 186 -24.36 -1.30 -7.51
C LEU A 186 -24.26 -2.60 -8.30
N GLU A 187 -24.85 -2.63 -9.52
CA GLU A 187 -24.95 -3.81 -10.35
C GLU A 187 -23.58 -4.33 -10.79
N ALA A 188 -22.71 -3.41 -11.26
CA ALA A 188 -21.35 -3.78 -11.65
C ALA A 188 -20.53 -4.27 -10.45
N THR A 189 -20.66 -3.62 -9.30
CA THR A 189 -19.93 -4.01 -8.09
C THR A 189 -20.41 -5.36 -7.57
N LYS A 190 -21.73 -5.58 -7.54
CA LYS A 190 -22.33 -6.85 -7.11
C LYS A 190 -21.88 -8.01 -8.00
N ALA A 191 -21.91 -7.84 -9.32
CA ALA A 191 -21.47 -8.87 -10.27
C ALA A 191 -20.00 -9.28 -10.07
N VAL A 192 -19.12 -8.29 -9.75
CA VAL A 192 -17.72 -8.59 -9.41
C VAL A 192 -17.62 -9.42 -8.13
N PHE A 193 -18.37 -9.07 -7.09
CA PHE A 193 -18.35 -9.83 -5.84
C PHE A 193 -18.95 -11.23 -6.01
N GLU A 194 -20.02 -11.40 -6.78
CA GLU A 194 -20.59 -12.72 -7.10
C GLU A 194 -19.54 -13.63 -7.75
N ALA A 195 -18.85 -13.15 -8.79
CA ALA A 195 -17.77 -13.89 -9.42
C ALA A 195 -16.62 -14.24 -8.46
N LEU A 196 -16.26 -13.30 -7.56
CA LEU A 196 -15.22 -13.55 -6.55
C LEU A 196 -15.66 -14.58 -5.52
N PHE A 197 -16.91 -14.55 -5.08
CA PHE A 197 -17.44 -15.51 -4.13
C PHE A 197 -17.53 -16.92 -4.73
N GLU A 198 -17.88 -17.05 -6.01
CA GLU A 198 -17.83 -18.32 -6.74
C GLU A 198 -16.40 -18.86 -6.86
N GLU A 199 -15.42 -17.99 -7.17
CA GLU A 199 -14.03 -18.39 -7.37
C GLU A 199 -13.30 -18.65 -6.03
N TYR A 200 -13.47 -17.79 -5.03
CA TYR A 200 -12.67 -17.80 -3.80
C TYR A 200 -13.43 -18.18 -2.52
N GLY A 201 -14.76 -18.25 -2.57
CA GLY A 201 -15.64 -18.40 -1.40
C GLY A 201 -15.85 -17.10 -0.65
N LEU A 202 -16.62 -17.14 0.43
CA LEU A 202 -17.03 -15.97 1.21
C LEU A 202 -15.96 -15.58 2.26
N PRO A 203 -15.62 -14.29 2.41
CA PRO A 203 -14.81 -13.81 3.53
C PRO A 203 -15.66 -13.70 4.81
N ASP A 204 -14.99 -13.55 5.96
CA ASP A 204 -15.69 -13.22 7.21
C ASP A 204 -16.11 -11.73 7.21
N GLN A 205 -15.26 -10.86 6.68
CA GLN A 205 -15.46 -9.41 6.70
C GLN A 205 -15.01 -8.77 5.38
N ILE A 206 -15.66 -7.67 5.02
CA ILE A 206 -15.20 -6.78 3.95
C ILE A 206 -14.98 -5.39 4.54
N HIS A 207 -13.75 -4.90 4.42
CA HIS A 207 -13.34 -3.55 4.79
C HIS A 207 -13.38 -2.64 3.57
N THR A 208 -14.14 -1.53 3.68
CA THR A 208 -14.32 -0.57 2.58
C THR A 208 -14.09 0.86 3.08
N ASP A 209 -13.96 1.78 2.14
CA ASP A 209 -14.11 3.20 2.43
C ASP A 209 -15.58 3.57 2.70
N ASN A 210 -15.83 4.87 2.95
CA ASN A 210 -17.17 5.40 3.21
C ASN A 210 -17.89 5.88 1.93
N GLY A 211 -17.39 5.51 0.74
CA GLY A 211 -17.93 5.92 -0.55
C GLY A 211 -19.01 4.99 -1.10
N GLU A 212 -19.84 5.50 -2.00
CA GLU A 212 -20.76 4.67 -2.78
C GLU A 212 -19.97 3.76 -3.74
N PRO A 213 -20.45 2.53 -3.98
CA PRO A 213 -21.72 1.92 -3.56
C PRO A 213 -21.68 1.20 -2.19
N PHE A 214 -20.53 1.26 -1.46
CA PHE A 214 -20.34 0.52 -0.22
C PHE A 214 -21.09 1.13 0.96
N ALA A 215 -21.06 2.45 1.10
CA ALA A 215 -21.69 3.18 2.18
C ALA A 215 -22.53 4.36 1.66
N SER A 216 -23.62 4.65 2.36
CA SER A 216 -24.46 5.81 2.07
C SER A 216 -24.32 6.85 3.18
N ALA A 217 -24.03 8.09 2.81
CA ALA A 217 -23.95 9.20 3.79
C ALA A 217 -25.29 9.52 4.48
N ARG A 218 -26.42 9.12 3.88
CA ARG A 218 -27.78 9.46 4.33
C ARG A 218 -28.57 8.27 4.87
N GLY A 219 -28.06 7.03 4.70
CA GLY A 219 -28.74 5.82 5.14
C GLY A 219 -28.56 5.55 6.64
N LEU A 220 -29.57 4.93 7.28
CA LEU A 220 -29.45 4.42 8.65
C LEU A 220 -28.28 3.42 8.70
N SER A 221 -27.37 3.58 9.64
CA SER A 221 -26.11 2.82 9.74
C SER A 221 -25.33 2.76 8.42
N ARG A 222 -25.42 3.78 7.56
CA ARG A 222 -24.78 3.88 6.24
C ARG A 222 -25.15 2.76 5.27
N LEU A 223 -26.22 2.01 5.51
CA LEU A 223 -26.61 0.87 4.69
C LEU A 223 -26.95 1.28 3.26
N THR A 224 -26.31 0.60 2.33
CA THR A 224 -26.65 0.56 0.91
C THR A 224 -27.33 -0.77 0.57
N ARG A 225 -27.90 -0.92 -0.62
CA ARG A 225 -28.42 -2.20 -1.09
C ARG A 225 -27.32 -3.28 -1.21
N LEU A 226 -26.10 -2.87 -1.57
CA LEU A 226 -24.93 -3.74 -1.59
C LEU A 226 -24.59 -4.22 -0.17
N ALA A 227 -24.57 -3.31 0.81
CA ALA A 227 -24.34 -3.62 2.22
C ALA A 227 -25.37 -4.63 2.75
N VAL A 228 -26.65 -4.40 2.47
CA VAL A 228 -27.74 -5.32 2.86
C VAL A 228 -27.51 -6.72 2.29
N TRP A 229 -27.19 -6.83 1.02
CA TRP A 229 -26.92 -8.12 0.37
C TRP A 229 -25.70 -8.84 0.99
N LEU A 230 -24.61 -8.13 1.27
CA LEU A 230 -23.42 -8.70 1.91
C LEU A 230 -23.72 -9.19 3.34
N ILE A 231 -24.52 -8.44 4.11
CA ILE A 231 -24.96 -8.86 5.45
C ILE A 231 -25.85 -10.09 5.35
N GLU A 232 -26.69 -10.21 4.32
CA GLU A 232 -27.53 -11.39 4.08
C GLU A 232 -26.70 -12.65 3.78
N LEU A 233 -25.51 -12.50 3.20
CA LEU A 233 -24.53 -13.58 3.02
C LEU A 233 -23.70 -13.88 4.27
N GLY A 234 -23.96 -13.22 5.39
CA GLY A 234 -23.22 -13.39 6.65
C GLY A 234 -21.85 -12.71 6.66
N ILE A 235 -21.60 -11.77 5.76
CA ILE A 235 -20.36 -11.00 5.67
C ILE A 235 -20.50 -9.74 6.51
N LEU A 236 -19.57 -9.51 7.44
CA LEU A 236 -19.54 -8.29 8.24
C LEU A 236 -18.89 -7.15 7.45
N LEU A 237 -19.58 -6.01 7.35
CA LEU A 237 -19.02 -4.80 6.77
C LEU A 237 -18.33 -3.95 7.83
N VAL A 238 -17.09 -3.55 7.51
CA VAL A 238 -16.28 -2.67 8.34
C VAL A 238 -15.89 -1.47 7.48
N TYR A 239 -16.16 -0.27 7.99
CA TYR A 239 -15.84 0.98 7.31
C TYR A 239 -14.60 1.62 7.91
N SER A 240 -13.77 2.25 7.07
CA SER A 240 -12.65 3.06 7.53
C SER A 240 -13.15 4.24 8.36
N ASP A 241 -12.45 4.60 9.42
CA ASP A 241 -12.73 5.82 10.16
C ASP A 241 -12.46 7.05 9.26
N PRO A 242 -13.34 8.07 9.28
CA PRO A 242 -13.13 9.28 8.51
C PRO A 242 -11.79 9.96 8.85
N GLY A 243 -10.96 10.21 7.84
CA GLY A 243 -9.67 10.87 8.03
C GLY A 243 -8.51 9.94 8.43
N HIS A 244 -8.71 8.61 8.44
CA HIS A 244 -7.72 7.61 8.82
C HIS A 244 -7.28 6.70 7.65
N PRO A 245 -6.59 7.25 6.62
CA PRO A 245 -6.15 6.48 5.45
C PRO A 245 -5.16 5.36 5.81
N GLU A 246 -4.48 5.45 6.95
CA GLU A 246 -3.55 4.42 7.42
C GLU A 246 -4.22 3.05 7.66
N GLN A 247 -5.52 3.02 7.94
CA GLN A 247 -6.30 1.78 8.10
C GLN A 247 -6.34 0.95 6.81
N ASN A 248 -6.22 1.60 5.64
CA ASN A 248 -6.18 0.96 4.32
C ASN A 248 -4.79 1.03 3.64
N GLY A 249 -3.74 1.27 4.40
CA GLY A 249 -2.39 1.55 3.88
C GLY A 249 -1.79 0.44 2.99
N ARG A 250 -2.16 -0.84 3.19
CA ARG A 250 -1.75 -1.96 2.34
C ARG A 250 -2.41 -1.86 0.96
N HIS A 251 -3.70 -1.57 0.92
CA HIS A 251 -4.49 -1.38 -0.29
C HIS A 251 -4.02 -0.15 -1.08
N GLU A 252 -3.79 0.98 -0.40
CA GLU A 252 -3.23 2.18 -1.02
C GLU A 252 -1.85 1.93 -1.67
N ARG A 253 -1.02 1.11 -1.04
CA ARG A 253 0.27 0.72 -1.61
C ARG A 253 0.09 -0.08 -2.89
N MET A 254 -0.84 -1.04 -2.91
CA MET A 254 -1.20 -1.79 -4.11
C MET A 254 -1.74 -0.86 -5.19
N HIS A 255 -2.62 0.08 -4.87
CA HIS A 255 -3.13 1.09 -5.79
C HIS A 255 -2.04 1.95 -6.43
N ARG A 256 -1.01 2.32 -5.68
CA ARG A 256 0.13 3.06 -6.21
C ARG A 256 0.92 2.24 -7.23
N ASP A 257 1.03 0.91 -6.98
CA ASP A 257 1.70 -0.01 -7.90
C ASP A 257 0.85 -0.22 -9.15
N LEU A 258 -0.46 -0.45 -9.01
CA LEU A 258 -1.42 -0.55 -10.09
C LEU A 258 -1.40 0.70 -11.00
N LYS A 259 -1.44 1.89 -10.41
CA LYS A 259 -1.38 3.15 -11.15
C LYS A 259 -0.13 3.28 -12.01
N ALA A 260 1.01 2.88 -11.49
CA ALA A 260 2.26 3.02 -12.22
C ALA A 260 2.47 1.96 -13.30
N GLU A 261 1.93 0.75 -13.12
CA GLU A 261 2.21 -0.38 -13.98
C GLU A 261 1.10 -0.64 -15.01
N ALA A 262 -0.15 -0.40 -14.66
CA ALA A 262 -1.28 -0.78 -15.51
C ALA A 262 -2.14 0.39 -16.01
N THR A 263 -2.02 1.61 -15.43
CA THR A 263 -2.82 2.75 -15.90
C THR A 263 -2.02 3.80 -16.65
N LYS A 264 -0.69 3.69 -16.69
CA LYS A 264 0.19 4.67 -17.39
C LYS A 264 1.19 3.93 -18.28
N PRO A 265 1.00 3.99 -19.62
CA PRO A 265 -0.12 4.59 -20.36
C PRO A 265 -1.42 3.78 -20.19
N ALA A 266 -2.56 4.47 -20.23
CA ALA A 266 -3.86 3.82 -20.30
C ALA A 266 -4.01 3.03 -21.60
N ALA A 267 -4.83 1.96 -21.61
CA ALA A 267 -5.12 1.20 -22.80
C ALA A 267 -6.15 1.92 -23.70
N ALA A 268 -6.27 1.45 -24.94
CA ALA A 268 -7.16 2.04 -25.91
C ALA A 268 -8.66 1.84 -25.59
N SER A 269 -9.01 0.71 -24.94
CA SER A 269 -10.39 0.36 -24.58
C SER A 269 -10.45 -0.44 -23.29
N LEU A 270 -11.64 -0.59 -22.71
CA LEU A 270 -11.87 -1.33 -21.47
C LEU A 270 -11.36 -2.78 -21.54
N GLY A 271 -11.59 -3.50 -22.64
CA GLY A 271 -11.11 -4.87 -22.79
C GLY A 271 -9.58 -4.98 -22.79
N TRP A 272 -8.88 -4.05 -23.45
CA TRP A 272 -7.42 -4.00 -23.41
C TRP A 272 -6.92 -3.54 -22.04
N GLN A 273 -7.66 -2.68 -21.37
CA GLN A 273 -7.32 -2.23 -20.02
C GLN A 273 -7.47 -3.39 -19.02
N GLN A 274 -8.50 -4.22 -19.16
CA GLN A 274 -8.69 -5.41 -18.33
C GLN A 274 -7.53 -6.39 -18.47
N ARG A 275 -7.05 -6.65 -19.70
CA ARG A 275 -5.86 -7.51 -19.89
C ARG A 275 -4.62 -6.99 -19.14
N LYS A 276 -4.42 -5.67 -19.11
CA LYS A 276 -3.34 -5.07 -18.30
C LYS A 276 -3.56 -5.27 -16.80
N PHE A 277 -4.80 -5.19 -16.34
CA PHE A 277 -5.14 -5.45 -14.94
C PHE A 277 -4.93 -6.92 -14.56
N ASP A 278 -5.31 -7.85 -15.45
CA ASP A 278 -5.12 -9.29 -15.22
C ASP A 278 -3.62 -9.65 -15.17
N GLU A 279 -2.82 -9.08 -16.07
CA GLU A 279 -1.36 -9.24 -16.05
C GLU A 279 -0.75 -8.65 -14.78
N PHE A 280 -1.19 -7.45 -14.36
CA PHE A 280 -0.76 -6.83 -13.10
C PHE A 280 -1.11 -7.73 -11.91
N ARG A 281 -2.38 -8.22 -11.81
CA ARG A 281 -2.87 -9.08 -10.74
C ARG A 281 -2.02 -10.35 -10.63
N ARG A 282 -1.83 -11.05 -11.74
CA ARG A 282 -1.00 -12.27 -11.80
C ARG A 282 0.42 -11.99 -11.31
N ARG A 283 1.08 -10.99 -11.88
CA ARG A 283 2.45 -10.63 -11.49
C ARG A 283 2.56 -10.17 -10.04
N TYR A 284 1.58 -9.41 -9.54
CA TYR A 284 1.53 -8.95 -8.16
C TYR A 284 1.46 -10.11 -7.18
N ASN A 285 0.66 -11.13 -7.49
CA ASN A 285 0.46 -12.29 -6.64
C ASN A 285 1.62 -13.29 -6.71
N GLU A 286 2.17 -13.54 -7.90
CA GLU A 286 3.14 -14.62 -8.13
C GLU A 286 4.61 -14.18 -8.01
N ALA A 287 4.92 -12.95 -8.43
CA ALA A 287 6.31 -12.57 -8.68
C ALA A 287 6.90 -11.59 -7.65
N HIS A 288 6.17 -11.21 -6.60
CA HIS A 288 6.59 -10.20 -5.65
C HIS A 288 6.74 -10.71 -4.22
N PRO A 289 7.88 -11.31 -3.85
CA PRO A 289 8.20 -11.56 -2.44
C PRO A 289 8.15 -10.25 -1.65
N ARG A 290 7.47 -10.27 -0.50
CA ARG A 290 7.26 -9.06 0.31
C ARG A 290 7.91 -9.19 1.68
N GLU A 291 8.66 -8.17 2.07
CA GLU A 291 9.28 -8.10 3.38
C GLU A 291 8.25 -8.24 4.52
N VAL A 292 7.06 -7.61 4.35
CA VAL A 292 5.94 -7.70 5.31
C VAL A 292 5.37 -9.11 5.43
N LEU A 293 5.55 -9.95 4.41
CA LEU A 293 5.12 -11.36 4.36
C LEU A 293 6.31 -12.31 4.59
N SER A 294 7.35 -11.88 5.30
CA SER A 294 8.55 -12.68 5.53
C SER A 294 9.17 -13.24 4.23
N GLN A 295 9.18 -12.41 3.18
CA GLN A 295 9.69 -12.72 1.84
C GLN A 295 8.85 -13.73 1.03
N ASN A 296 7.67 -14.12 1.51
CA ASN A 296 6.74 -14.91 0.71
C ASN A 296 6.02 -14.04 -0.33
N THR A 297 5.56 -14.67 -1.40
CA THR A 297 4.62 -14.05 -2.33
C THR A 297 3.20 -14.09 -1.77
N PRO A 298 2.30 -13.21 -2.20
CA PRO A 298 0.89 -13.30 -1.83
C PRO A 298 0.26 -14.67 -2.13
N GLN A 299 0.62 -15.29 -3.25
CA GLN A 299 0.09 -16.59 -3.67
C GLN A 299 0.52 -17.74 -2.76
N GLU A 300 1.74 -17.71 -2.22
CA GLU A 300 2.23 -18.75 -1.31
C GLU A 300 1.46 -18.76 0.03
N LEU A 301 0.88 -17.63 0.43
CA LEU A 301 0.16 -17.49 1.69
C LEU A 301 -1.35 -17.55 1.55
N TYR A 302 -1.89 -17.41 0.32
CA TYR A 302 -3.32 -17.37 0.09
C TYR A 302 -3.87 -18.77 -0.17
N TYR A 303 -5.04 -19.06 0.42
CA TYR A 303 -5.87 -20.24 0.10
C TYR A 303 -7.34 -19.84 0.06
N ARG A 304 -8.17 -20.61 -0.65
CA ARG A 304 -9.61 -20.34 -0.79
C ARG A 304 -10.33 -20.43 0.56
N SER A 305 -11.43 -19.69 0.68
CA SER A 305 -12.29 -19.78 1.87
C SER A 305 -12.98 -21.13 1.94
N ALA A 306 -13.14 -21.64 3.16
CA ALA A 306 -13.96 -22.82 3.41
C ALA A 306 -15.47 -22.54 3.30
N LYS A 307 -15.88 -21.26 3.37
CA LYS A 307 -17.27 -20.82 3.18
C LYS A 307 -17.57 -20.74 1.70
N THR A 308 -18.29 -21.68 1.17
CA THR A 308 -18.70 -21.70 -0.25
C THR A 308 -19.86 -20.72 -0.50
N TYR A 309 -19.95 -20.23 -1.72
CA TYR A 309 -21.05 -19.40 -2.19
C TYR A 309 -21.90 -20.22 -3.18
N ASP A 310 -23.18 -20.36 -2.89
CA ASP A 310 -24.16 -21.09 -3.70
C ASP A 310 -25.27 -20.16 -4.25
N GLY A 311 -25.15 -18.86 -3.98
CA GLY A 311 -26.16 -17.86 -4.37
C GLY A 311 -27.41 -17.85 -3.48
N ILE A 312 -27.51 -18.75 -2.52
CA ILE A 312 -28.66 -18.88 -1.64
C ILE A 312 -28.49 -17.97 -0.42
N ILE A 313 -29.52 -17.19 -0.12
CA ILE A 313 -29.58 -16.39 1.08
C ILE A 313 -30.38 -17.15 2.13
N GLU A 314 -29.68 -17.69 3.14
CA GLU A 314 -30.33 -18.41 4.22
C GLU A 314 -31.29 -17.52 5.01
N PRO A 315 -32.51 -18.05 5.36
CA PRO A 315 -33.44 -17.35 6.21
C PRO A 315 -32.81 -17.04 7.56
N TRP A 316 -32.98 -15.80 8.01
CA TRP A 316 -32.46 -15.39 9.32
C TRP A 316 -33.50 -15.58 10.42
N GLN A 317 -33.13 -16.29 11.48
CA GLN A 317 -33.95 -16.44 12.67
C GLN A 317 -33.40 -15.56 13.78
N TYR A 318 -34.23 -14.69 14.31
CA TYR A 318 -33.87 -13.86 15.46
C TYR A 318 -33.98 -14.70 16.75
N PRO A 319 -33.12 -14.47 17.74
CA PRO A 319 -33.21 -15.14 19.06
C PRO A 319 -34.57 -14.88 19.76
N ASP A 320 -34.91 -15.75 20.68
CA ASP A 320 -36.10 -15.56 21.52
C ASP A 320 -36.02 -14.23 22.30
N GLY A 321 -37.17 -13.56 22.43
CA GLY A 321 -37.25 -12.25 23.08
C GLY A 321 -37.07 -11.07 22.13
N ILE A 322 -36.68 -11.30 20.90
CA ILE A 322 -36.58 -10.25 19.86
C ILE A 322 -37.93 -10.10 19.14
N VAL A 323 -38.47 -8.90 19.12
CA VAL A 323 -39.68 -8.59 18.34
C VAL A 323 -39.35 -8.41 16.88
N VAL A 324 -39.86 -9.27 16.01
CA VAL A 324 -39.60 -9.23 14.57
C VAL A 324 -40.65 -8.40 13.85
N LYS A 325 -40.19 -7.44 13.01
CA LYS A 325 -41.07 -6.58 12.19
C LYS A 325 -40.67 -6.58 10.73
N TYR A 326 -41.66 -6.57 9.87
CA TYR A 326 -41.48 -6.48 8.41
C TYR A 326 -41.40 -5.02 7.98
N VAL A 327 -40.41 -4.69 7.13
CA VAL A 327 -40.24 -3.35 6.55
C VAL A 327 -41.07 -3.25 5.28
N CYS A 328 -42.12 -2.43 5.33
CA CYS A 328 -43.09 -2.25 4.26
C CYS A 328 -42.53 -1.44 3.08
N ARG A 329 -43.29 -1.35 1.98
CA ARG A 329 -42.90 -0.65 0.74
C ARG A 329 -42.53 0.82 0.91
N ASN A 330 -43.03 1.48 1.99
CA ASN A 330 -42.67 2.86 2.35
C ASN A 330 -41.36 2.95 3.15
N GLY A 331 -40.65 1.85 3.38
CA GLY A 331 -39.42 1.82 4.19
C GLY A 331 -39.64 1.86 5.71
N ALA A 332 -40.89 1.75 6.17
CA ALA A 332 -41.26 1.81 7.57
C ALA A 332 -41.80 0.46 8.10
N ILE A 333 -41.78 0.32 9.41
CA ILE A 333 -42.43 -0.77 10.14
C ILE A 333 -43.74 -0.26 10.81
N ARG A 334 -44.71 -1.16 10.92
CA ARG A 334 -45.93 -0.85 11.67
C ARG A 334 -45.70 -1.02 13.18
N TRP A 335 -45.92 0.05 13.94
CA TRP A 335 -45.75 0.09 15.39
C TRP A 335 -47.09 0.33 16.08
N GLY A 336 -47.83 -0.70 16.33
CA GLY A 336 -49.18 -0.56 16.91
C GLY A 336 -50.26 -0.04 15.92
N ALA A 337 -51.43 0.33 16.47
CA ALA A 337 -52.54 0.75 15.65
C ALA A 337 -52.29 2.14 15.01
N GLY A 338 -52.17 2.15 13.69
CA GLY A 338 -52.01 3.37 12.89
C GLY A 338 -50.67 4.10 13.02
N LYS A 339 -49.70 3.59 13.79
CA LYS A 339 -48.40 4.23 13.98
C LYS A 339 -47.35 3.58 13.09
N TRP A 340 -46.47 4.36 12.49
CA TRP A 340 -45.41 3.94 11.63
C TRP A 340 -44.06 4.51 12.10
N VAL A 341 -43.03 3.67 12.03
CA VAL A 341 -41.63 4.06 12.29
C VAL A 341 -40.82 3.89 11.03
N MET A 342 -40.26 4.97 10.54
CA MET A 342 -39.36 4.92 9.39
C MET A 342 -38.06 4.21 9.74
N VAL A 343 -37.69 3.20 8.96
CA VAL A 343 -36.46 2.44 9.11
C VAL A 343 -35.47 2.82 7.99
N SER A 344 -35.68 2.29 6.80
CA SER A 344 -34.84 2.56 5.64
C SER A 344 -35.49 2.00 4.36
N THR A 345 -35.35 2.73 3.26
CA THR A 345 -35.77 2.25 1.94
C THR A 345 -34.87 1.12 1.40
N THR A 346 -33.65 0.99 1.92
CA THR A 346 -32.73 -0.11 1.54
C THR A 346 -33.14 -1.46 2.11
N LEU A 347 -33.98 -1.46 3.16
CA LEU A 347 -34.48 -2.65 3.87
C LEU A 347 -35.92 -3.04 3.47
N ILE A 348 -36.51 -2.40 2.46
CA ILE A 348 -37.85 -2.76 1.98
C ILE A 348 -37.91 -4.27 1.67
N GLY A 349 -38.95 -4.94 2.16
CA GLY A 349 -39.15 -6.36 1.99
C GLY A 349 -38.34 -7.26 2.92
N LYS A 350 -37.62 -6.68 3.87
CA LYS A 350 -36.78 -7.40 4.85
C LYS A 350 -37.42 -7.39 6.25
N TYR A 351 -36.99 -8.32 7.07
CA TYR A 351 -37.35 -8.38 8.49
C TYR A 351 -36.25 -7.77 9.35
N ILE A 352 -36.64 -7.02 10.37
CA ILE A 352 -35.74 -6.46 11.37
C ILE A 352 -36.12 -6.95 12.76
N GLY A 353 -35.14 -7.06 13.64
CA GLY A 353 -35.30 -7.43 15.03
C GLY A 353 -35.27 -6.21 15.97
N LEU A 354 -36.11 -6.20 16.97
CA LEU A 354 -36.17 -5.18 18.00
C LEU A 354 -36.04 -5.80 19.39
N GLU A 355 -35.02 -5.38 20.13
CA GLU A 355 -34.74 -5.81 21.51
C GLU A 355 -35.07 -4.68 22.46
N GLN A 356 -36.00 -4.90 23.39
CA GLN A 356 -36.33 -3.90 24.39
C GLN A 356 -35.21 -3.80 25.44
N ILE A 357 -34.64 -2.60 25.59
CA ILE A 357 -33.55 -2.34 26.57
C ILE A 357 -34.02 -1.53 27.77
N ALA A 358 -35.14 -0.78 27.63
CA ALA A 358 -35.80 -0.05 28.69
C ALA A 358 -37.25 0.26 28.24
N GLU A 359 -38.09 0.81 29.13
CA GLU A 359 -39.43 1.25 28.77
C GLU A 359 -39.41 2.27 27.64
N GLY A 360 -40.05 1.94 26.50
CA GLY A 360 -40.10 2.79 25.31
C GLY A 360 -38.79 2.95 24.55
N LYS A 361 -37.74 2.14 24.84
CA LYS A 361 -36.46 2.19 24.13
C LYS A 361 -36.07 0.79 23.63
N TRP A 362 -35.71 0.71 22.35
CA TRP A 362 -35.39 -0.55 21.66
C TRP A 362 -34.11 -0.44 20.85
N ARG A 363 -33.28 -1.49 20.89
CA ARG A 363 -32.24 -1.69 19.86
C ARG A 363 -32.87 -2.26 18.62
N VAL A 364 -32.48 -1.75 17.47
CA VAL A 364 -32.98 -2.20 16.17
C VAL A 364 -31.87 -2.87 15.40
N TYR A 365 -32.12 -4.11 14.99
CA TYR A 365 -31.13 -4.94 14.29
C TYR A 365 -31.62 -5.33 12.89
N PHE A 366 -30.71 -5.39 11.95
CA PHE A 366 -30.86 -6.16 10.74
C PHE A 366 -29.90 -7.34 10.80
N ARG A 367 -30.45 -8.54 10.92
CA ARG A 367 -29.70 -9.76 11.26
C ARG A 367 -28.90 -9.53 12.56
N ASN A 368 -27.57 -9.61 12.48
CA ASN A 368 -26.65 -9.35 13.59
C ASN A 368 -26.11 -7.91 13.65
N VAL A 369 -26.54 -7.04 12.74
CA VAL A 369 -26.01 -5.66 12.65
C VAL A 369 -26.95 -4.71 13.39
N LEU A 370 -26.42 -3.99 14.38
CA LEU A 370 -27.16 -2.94 15.10
C LEU A 370 -27.33 -1.73 14.17
N LEU A 371 -28.58 -1.39 13.87
CA LEU A 371 -28.94 -0.24 13.03
C LEU A 371 -29.03 1.06 13.86
N GLY A 372 -29.48 0.96 15.09
CA GLY A 372 -29.70 2.10 15.96
C GLY A 372 -30.69 1.82 17.08
N TYR A 373 -31.26 2.90 17.62
CA TYR A 373 -32.14 2.87 18.78
C TYR A 373 -33.48 3.50 18.45
N LEU A 374 -34.57 2.76 18.61
CA LEU A 374 -35.92 3.29 18.50
C LEU A 374 -36.36 3.91 19.81
N HIS A 375 -36.84 5.13 19.76
CA HIS A 375 -37.52 5.82 20.84
C HIS A 375 -39.01 5.89 20.54
N GLU A 376 -39.85 5.18 21.32
CA GLU A 376 -41.28 5.08 21.08
C GLU A 376 -42.01 6.43 21.18
N LYS A 377 -41.59 7.29 22.11
CA LYS A 377 -42.20 8.63 22.27
C LYS A 377 -41.98 9.48 21.02
N GLU A 378 -40.85 9.35 20.36
CA GLU A 378 -40.49 10.13 19.19
C GLU A 378 -40.86 9.42 17.87
N MET A 379 -41.25 8.14 17.94
CA MET A 379 -41.54 7.28 16.78
C MET A 379 -40.40 7.32 15.74
N ARG A 380 -39.18 7.38 16.22
CA ARG A 380 -38.00 7.58 15.39
C ARG A 380 -36.83 6.65 15.80
N ILE A 381 -36.10 6.15 14.82
CA ILE A 381 -34.85 5.43 15.04
C ILE A 381 -33.71 6.45 14.96
N LEU A 382 -32.89 6.49 16.01
CA LEU A 382 -31.64 7.25 16.06
C LEU A 382 -30.49 6.31 15.67
N ASP A 383 -29.65 6.75 14.75
CA ASP A 383 -28.49 5.99 14.30
C ASP A 383 -27.51 5.77 15.45
N SER A 384 -26.95 4.55 15.56
CA SER A 384 -25.94 4.22 16.55
C SER A 384 -24.68 5.09 16.46
N GLN A 385 -24.39 5.64 15.28
CA GLN A 385 -23.26 6.55 15.04
C GLN A 385 -23.66 8.05 15.11
N GLY A 386 -24.94 8.38 15.06
CA GLY A 386 -25.46 9.75 15.03
C GLY A 386 -25.73 10.37 16.40
N LEU A 387 -25.80 9.56 17.44
CA LEU A 387 -26.09 10.02 18.81
C LEU A 387 -25.01 10.96 19.37
N LEU A 388 -23.75 10.83 18.95
CA LEU A 388 -22.64 11.68 19.41
C LEU A 388 -22.53 13.01 18.66
N LYS A 389 -23.08 13.14 17.44
CA LYS A 389 -22.95 14.37 16.63
C LYS A 389 -24.04 15.41 16.87
N ARG A 390 -25.12 15.08 17.56
CA ARG A 390 -26.22 16.04 17.84
C ARG A 390 -26.17 16.72 19.19
N ASN A 391 -25.38 16.23 20.13
CA ASN A 391 -25.19 16.86 21.44
C ASN A 391 -24.11 17.95 21.46
N GLU A 392 -23.37 18.16 20.36
CA GLU A 392 -22.36 19.23 20.25
C GLU A 392 -22.90 20.51 19.60
N LYS A 393 -24.24 20.64 19.46
CA LYS A 393 -24.90 21.89 19.08
C LYS A 393 -25.93 22.26 20.14
N VAL A 394 -25.48 22.63 21.29
CA VAL A 394 -26.14 23.52 22.25
C VAL A 394 -25.15 24.59 22.65
#